data_0cc7546d44ff15bdcc7fcc22412c4139
#
_entry.id   0cc7546d44ff15bdcc7fcc22412c4139
#
_cell.length_a   1.000
_cell.length_b   1.000
_cell.length_c   1.000
_cell.angle_alpha   90.00
_cell.angle_beta   90.00
_cell.angle_gamma   90.00
#
_symmetry.space_group_name_H-M   'P 1'
#
loop_
_entity.id
_entity.type
_entity.pdbx_description
1 polymer ?
#
loop_
_entity_poly.entity_id
_entity_poly.type
_entity_poly.pdbx_seq_one_letter_code
_entity_poly.pdbx_strand_id
1 'polypeptide(L)'
;LAELVGTYGGEVSLDEAQIRAMLAAMPKDVSAQRKAVAEKAYSLLGKVNYFWGGKSSAIGWDSRWGTPTRVTAPGSRSTGTVRPYGLDCSGFVDWVFNNSLGYVIGHGGGTFNQHDHCTPISWSAAQPGDLVFYPGDSHVGIFVGKDENGSPLIIHCASSQNNVLLTGLQGFTSIGRPDCF
;
A
#
# COMPACT_ATOMS: atom_id res chain seq x y z
N LEU A 1 -8.72 -17.24 9.23
CA LEU A 1 -7.99 -16.07 8.67
C LEU A 1 -6.47 -16.24 8.80
N ALA A 2 -5.98 -16.71 9.94
CA ALA A 2 -4.56 -16.96 10.16
C ALA A 2 -3.99 -18.09 9.29
N GLU A 3 -4.77 -19.12 9.05
CA GLU A 3 -4.37 -20.24 8.19
C GLU A 3 -4.11 -19.82 6.75
N LEU A 4 -4.85 -18.83 6.25
CA LEU A 4 -4.68 -18.30 4.88
C LEU A 4 -3.43 -17.44 4.73
N VAL A 5 -3.08 -16.66 5.74
CA VAL A 5 -1.96 -15.74 5.70
C VAL A 5 -0.62 -16.43 5.99
N GLY A 6 -0.62 -17.36 6.95
CA GLY A 6 0.61 -18.05 7.37
C GLY A 6 1.16 -19.05 6.37
N THR A 7 0.35 -19.53 5.43
CA THR A 7 0.71 -20.66 4.56
C THR A 7 1.41 -20.25 3.27
N TYR A 8 1.19 -19.04 2.75
CA TYR A 8 1.57 -18.74 1.36
C TYR A 8 2.53 -17.55 1.17
N GLY A 9 2.70 -16.64 2.12
CA GLY A 9 3.51 -15.43 1.93
C GLY A 9 3.12 -14.59 0.70
N GLY A 10 2.12 -15.03 -0.05
CA GLY A 10 1.62 -14.45 -1.28
C GLY A 10 0.33 -13.64 -1.07
N GLU A 11 -0.38 -13.39 -2.16
CA GLU A 11 -1.64 -12.66 -2.14
C GLU A 11 -2.68 -13.36 -1.27
N VAL A 12 -3.35 -12.58 -0.41
CA VAL A 12 -4.47 -13.03 0.42
C VAL A 12 -5.75 -12.40 -0.10
N SER A 13 -6.71 -13.24 -0.49
CA SER A 13 -8.03 -12.78 -0.92
C SER A 13 -8.96 -12.64 0.30
N LEU A 14 -9.52 -11.45 0.48
CA LEU A 14 -10.40 -11.13 1.61
C LEU A 14 -11.72 -10.53 1.12
N ASP A 15 -12.83 -10.96 1.71
CA ASP A 15 -14.09 -10.27 1.55
C ASP A 15 -14.24 -9.10 2.55
N GLU A 16 -15.30 -8.30 2.39
CA GLU A 16 -15.53 -7.13 3.24
C GLU A 16 -15.73 -7.50 4.72
N ALA A 17 -16.34 -8.63 5.02
CA ALA A 17 -16.53 -9.09 6.40
C ALA A 17 -15.19 -9.45 7.05
N GLN A 18 -14.30 -10.10 6.30
CA GLN A 18 -12.95 -10.43 6.74
C GLN A 18 -12.12 -9.17 6.97
N ILE A 19 -12.21 -8.18 6.09
CA ILE A 19 -11.55 -6.89 6.25
C ILE A 19 -12.03 -6.19 7.53
N ARG A 20 -13.35 -6.13 7.75
CA ARG A 20 -13.90 -5.56 8.99
C ARG A 20 -13.39 -6.28 10.24
N ALA A 21 -13.31 -7.61 10.18
CA ALA A 21 -12.78 -8.41 11.29
C ALA A 21 -11.30 -8.10 11.57
N MET A 22 -10.49 -7.93 10.54
CA MET A 22 -9.08 -7.57 10.69
C MET A 22 -8.90 -6.17 11.28
N LEU A 23 -9.69 -5.21 10.84
CA LEU A 23 -9.67 -3.86 11.40
C LEU A 23 -10.12 -3.84 12.87
N ALA A 24 -11.17 -4.61 13.20
CA ALA A 24 -11.67 -4.74 14.57
C ALA A 24 -10.66 -5.46 15.49
N ALA A 25 -9.83 -6.34 14.95
CA ALA A 25 -8.81 -7.09 15.69
C ALA A 25 -7.52 -6.29 15.93
N MET A 26 -7.39 -5.08 15.39
CA MET A 26 -6.23 -4.23 15.65
C MET A 26 -6.05 -4.00 17.15
N PRO A 27 -4.79 -3.99 17.64
CA PRO A 27 -4.51 -3.65 19.03
C PRO A 27 -5.13 -2.31 19.42
N LYS A 28 -5.68 -2.23 20.63
CA LYS A 28 -6.38 -1.04 21.12
C LYS A 28 -5.46 0.18 21.30
N ASP A 29 -4.18 -0.04 21.42
CA ASP A 29 -3.16 1.01 21.56
C ASP A 29 -2.72 1.62 20.24
N VAL A 30 -3.18 1.06 19.10
CA VAL A 30 -2.95 1.66 17.78
C VAL A 30 -3.75 2.97 17.70
N SER A 31 -3.07 4.07 17.32
CA SER A 31 -3.70 5.38 17.24
C SER A 31 -4.85 5.42 16.20
N ALA A 32 -5.78 6.34 16.38
CA ALA A 32 -6.88 6.56 15.44
C ALA A 32 -6.37 6.91 14.04
N GLN A 33 -5.28 7.68 13.94
CA GLN A 33 -4.64 8.04 12.67
C GLN A 33 -4.11 6.82 11.94
N ARG A 34 -3.43 5.91 12.64
CA ARG A 34 -2.91 4.68 12.06
C ARG A 34 -4.02 3.74 11.61
N LYS A 35 -5.09 3.65 12.39
CA LYS A 35 -6.30 2.89 12.00
C LYS A 35 -6.91 3.45 10.72
N ALA A 36 -7.00 4.78 10.60
CA ALA A 36 -7.53 5.43 9.41
C ALA A 36 -6.69 5.12 8.17
N VAL A 37 -5.37 5.11 8.29
CA VAL A 37 -4.48 4.71 7.19
C VAL A 37 -4.74 3.26 6.78
N ALA A 38 -4.80 2.34 7.72
CA ALA A 38 -5.10 0.93 7.44
C ALA A 38 -6.47 0.76 6.78
N GLU A 39 -7.50 1.42 7.27
CA GLU A 39 -8.85 1.38 6.67
C GLU A 39 -8.84 1.82 5.20
N LYS A 40 -8.14 2.91 4.89
CA LYS A 40 -8.04 3.39 3.50
C LYS A 40 -7.24 2.44 2.62
N ALA A 41 -6.16 1.85 3.14
CA ALA A 41 -5.41 0.83 2.41
C ALA A 41 -6.29 -0.39 2.08
N TYR A 42 -6.99 -0.92 3.05
CA TYR A 42 -7.92 -2.03 2.86
C TYR A 42 -9.04 -1.69 1.87
N SER A 43 -9.50 -0.44 1.84
CA SER A 43 -10.63 -0.03 0.99
C SER A 43 -10.39 -0.21 -0.50
N LEU A 44 -9.14 -0.23 -0.95
CA LEU A 44 -8.79 -0.41 -2.36
C LEU A 44 -8.38 -1.84 -2.72
N LEU A 45 -8.39 -2.77 -1.78
CA LEU A 45 -7.97 -4.16 -1.99
C LEU A 45 -8.77 -4.80 -3.13
N GLY A 46 -8.07 -5.25 -4.17
CA GLY A 46 -8.68 -5.90 -5.32
C GLY A 46 -9.43 -4.98 -6.28
N LYS A 47 -9.37 -3.65 -6.10
CA LYS A 47 -10.26 -2.71 -6.80
C LYS A 47 -9.59 -1.77 -7.79
N VAL A 48 -8.27 -1.61 -7.74
CA VAL A 48 -7.56 -0.62 -8.57
C VAL A 48 -6.42 -1.29 -9.30
N ASN A 49 -6.38 -1.10 -10.62
CA ASN A 49 -5.31 -1.61 -11.45
C ASN A 49 -3.97 -0.93 -11.14
N TYR A 50 -2.88 -1.66 -11.39
CA TYR A 50 -1.57 -1.04 -11.44
C TYR A 50 -1.41 -0.25 -12.76
N PHE A 51 -0.92 0.99 -12.65
CA PHE A 51 -0.65 1.84 -13.80
C PHE A 51 0.65 2.60 -13.55
N TRP A 52 1.67 2.36 -14.35
CA TRP A 52 2.97 3.02 -14.22
C TRP A 52 2.85 4.54 -14.37
N GLY A 53 3.29 5.26 -13.35
CA GLY A 53 3.10 6.72 -13.26
C GLY A 53 1.69 7.12 -12.80
N GLY A 54 0.86 6.15 -12.39
CA GLY A 54 -0.50 6.41 -11.93
C GLY A 54 -0.54 7.11 -10.58
N LYS A 55 -1.17 8.27 -10.54
CA LYS A 55 -1.35 9.11 -9.34
C LYS A 55 -2.80 9.58 -9.27
N SER A 56 -3.25 9.87 -8.07
CA SER A 56 -4.58 10.42 -7.84
C SER A 56 -4.57 11.39 -6.66
N SER A 57 -5.10 12.57 -6.86
CA SER A 57 -5.40 13.53 -5.80
C SER A 57 -6.88 13.52 -5.40
N ALA A 58 -7.65 12.57 -5.92
CA ALA A 58 -9.06 12.44 -5.61
C ALA A 58 -9.29 12.12 -4.13
N ILE A 59 -10.34 12.70 -3.57
CA ILE A 59 -10.90 12.27 -2.30
C ILE A 59 -11.96 11.22 -2.60
N GLY A 60 -11.74 10.00 -2.12
CA GLY A 60 -12.54 8.84 -2.50
C GLY A 60 -12.14 8.25 -3.85
N TRP A 61 -13.08 7.60 -4.50
CA TRP A 61 -12.86 6.91 -5.77
C TRP A 61 -12.51 7.90 -6.88
N ASP A 62 -11.44 7.61 -7.62
CA ASP A 62 -11.09 8.39 -8.81
C ASP A 62 -11.84 7.83 -10.03
N SER A 63 -12.68 8.65 -10.64
CA SER A 63 -13.52 8.22 -11.78
C SER A 63 -12.71 7.81 -13.02
N ARG A 64 -11.43 8.14 -13.09
CA ARG A 64 -10.54 7.73 -14.19
C ARG A 64 -10.09 6.28 -14.06
N TRP A 65 -10.11 5.70 -12.87
CA TRP A 65 -9.66 4.33 -12.67
C TRP A 65 -10.47 3.34 -13.50
N GLY A 66 -9.76 2.45 -14.19
CA GLY A 66 -10.35 1.48 -15.11
C GLY A 66 -10.51 1.98 -16.55
N THR A 67 -10.37 3.27 -16.79
CA THR A 67 -10.47 3.83 -18.14
C THR A 67 -9.23 3.50 -18.96
N PRO A 68 -9.37 2.98 -20.19
CA PRO A 68 -8.22 2.73 -21.06
C PRO A 68 -7.41 4.01 -21.28
N THR A 69 -6.14 3.97 -20.89
CA THR A 69 -5.26 5.15 -20.88
C THR A 69 -3.86 4.75 -21.36
N ARG A 70 -3.23 5.61 -22.15
CA ARG A 70 -1.86 5.38 -22.59
C ARG A 70 -0.89 5.64 -21.43
N VAL A 71 0.01 4.69 -21.20
CA VAL A 71 1.12 4.84 -20.26
C VAL A 71 2.15 5.74 -20.90
N THR A 72 2.34 6.95 -20.36
CA THR A 72 3.27 7.94 -20.90
C THR A 72 4.54 8.09 -20.09
N ALA A 73 4.53 7.74 -18.80
CA ALA A 73 5.72 7.79 -17.96
C ALA A 73 6.80 6.83 -18.51
N PRO A 74 8.05 7.27 -18.65
CA PRO A 74 9.13 6.43 -19.17
C PRO A 74 9.59 5.41 -18.14
N GLY A 75 10.31 4.39 -18.59
CA GLY A 75 11.04 3.47 -17.72
C GLY A 75 10.32 2.17 -17.37
N SER A 76 9.18 1.87 -18.00
CA SER A 76 8.46 0.60 -17.82
C SER A 76 8.29 -0.13 -19.16
N ARG A 77 8.15 -1.44 -19.07
CA ARG A 77 7.74 -2.26 -20.25
C ARG A 77 6.36 -1.88 -20.76
N SER A 78 5.52 -1.32 -19.90
CA SER A 78 4.18 -0.86 -20.27
C SER A 78 4.18 0.50 -20.96
N THR A 79 5.26 1.26 -20.89
CA THR A 79 5.35 2.60 -21.51
C THR A 79 4.98 2.54 -22.99
N GLY A 80 4.05 3.40 -23.41
CA GLY A 80 3.52 3.45 -24.77
C GLY A 80 2.34 2.53 -25.04
N THR A 81 2.00 1.63 -24.11
CA THR A 81 0.81 0.77 -24.22
C THR A 81 -0.42 1.44 -23.63
N VAL A 82 -1.61 0.96 -23.99
CA VAL A 82 -2.89 1.38 -23.41
C VAL A 82 -3.30 0.35 -22.36
N ARG A 83 -3.59 0.83 -21.15
CA ARG A 83 -3.97 -0.01 -20.01
C ARG A 83 -5.08 0.66 -19.20
N PRO A 84 -5.85 -0.11 -18.40
CA PRO A 84 -6.79 0.50 -17.47
C PRO A 84 -6.03 1.44 -16.50
N TYR A 85 -6.49 2.68 -16.39
CA TYR A 85 -5.86 3.64 -15.48
C TYR A 85 -5.98 3.19 -14.03
N GLY A 86 -4.96 3.46 -13.26
CA GLY A 86 -4.90 3.09 -11.86
C GLY A 86 -3.80 3.84 -11.13
N LEU A 87 -3.16 3.15 -10.20
CA LEU A 87 -2.09 3.70 -9.36
C LEU A 87 -0.81 2.88 -9.53
N ASP A 88 0.34 3.51 -9.41
CA ASP A 88 1.57 2.80 -9.14
C ASP A 88 1.75 2.58 -7.62
N CYS A 89 2.84 1.97 -7.20
CA CYS A 89 3.05 1.63 -5.79
C CYS A 89 3.09 2.87 -4.90
N SER A 90 3.84 3.90 -5.29
CA SER A 90 3.92 5.16 -4.53
C SER A 90 2.65 6.00 -4.65
N GLY A 91 1.95 5.91 -5.78
CA GLY A 91 0.65 6.56 -5.98
C GLY A 91 -0.43 5.98 -5.07
N PHE A 92 -0.40 4.68 -4.83
CA PHE A 92 -1.27 4.04 -3.83
C PHE A 92 -1.01 4.61 -2.43
N VAL A 93 0.24 4.71 -2.03
CA VAL A 93 0.62 5.30 -0.73
C VAL A 93 0.13 6.74 -0.64
N ASP A 94 0.37 7.56 -1.66
CA ASP A 94 -0.10 8.94 -1.70
C ASP A 94 -1.61 9.05 -1.51
N TRP A 95 -2.38 8.24 -2.24
CA TRP A 95 -3.84 8.25 -2.14
C TRP A 95 -4.32 7.85 -0.75
N VAL A 96 -3.75 6.80 -0.17
CA VAL A 96 -4.12 6.31 1.16
C VAL A 96 -3.89 7.40 2.23
N PHE A 97 -2.71 8.01 2.24
CA PHE A 97 -2.39 9.04 3.23
C PHE A 97 -3.20 10.32 3.02
N ASN A 98 -3.40 10.73 1.77
CA ASN A 98 -4.24 11.89 1.48
C ASN A 98 -5.70 11.68 1.91
N ASN A 99 -6.25 10.48 1.70
CA ASN A 99 -7.63 10.16 2.05
C ASN A 99 -7.84 9.83 3.52
N SER A 100 -6.79 9.56 4.27
CA SER A 100 -6.88 9.27 5.72
C SER A 100 -6.46 10.45 6.58
N LEU A 101 -5.30 11.06 6.29
CA LEU A 101 -4.70 12.11 7.11
C LEU A 101 -4.68 13.49 6.44
N GLY A 102 -5.08 13.58 5.18
CA GLY A 102 -4.96 14.83 4.41
C GLY A 102 -3.51 15.25 4.17
N TYR A 103 -2.59 14.31 4.18
CA TYR A 103 -1.16 14.54 4.05
C TYR A 103 -0.54 13.58 3.03
N VAL A 104 0.33 14.10 2.18
CA VAL A 104 1.08 13.30 1.21
C VAL A 104 2.55 13.28 1.63
N ILE A 105 3.08 12.08 1.90
CA ILE A 105 4.45 11.91 2.39
C ILE A 105 5.44 12.51 1.37
N GLY A 106 6.30 13.41 1.84
CA GLY A 106 7.27 14.07 0.99
C GLY A 106 6.64 14.95 -0.10
N HIS A 107 5.37 15.32 0.03
CA HIS A 107 4.62 16.12 -0.95
C HIS A 107 4.54 15.50 -2.34
N GLY A 108 4.58 14.16 -2.44
CA GLY A 108 4.65 13.40 -3.68
C GLY A 108 6.08 13.17 -4.13
N GLY A 109 6.28 12.62 -5.31
CA GLY A 109 7.62 12.44 -5.88
C GLY A 109 8.13 11.00 -5.90
N GLY A 110 7.31 10.04 -5.55
CA GLY A 110 7.61 8.62 -5.73
C GLY A 110 8.24 7.93 -4.52
N THR A 111 8.58 6.68 -4.71
CA THR A 111 9.04 5.78 -3.64
C THR A 111 10.30 6.28 -2.93
N PHE A 112 11.28 6.74 -3.69
CA PHE A 112 12.53 7.25 -3.13
C PHE A 112 12.27 8.43 -2.18
N ASN A 113 11.44 9.37 -2.62
CA ASN A 113 11.09 10.54 -1.82
C ASN A 113 10.27 10.17 -0.58
N GLN A 114 9.38 9.20 -0.69
CA GLN A 114 8.63 8.68 0.46
C GLN A 114 9.58 8.04 1.48
N HIS A 115 10.56 7.26 1.03
CA HIS A 115 11.55 6.64 1.91
C HIS A 115 12.41 7.71 2.62
N ASP A 116 12.80 8.74 1.90
CA ASP A 116 13.60 9.86 2.44
C ASP A 116 12.88 10.64 3.55
N HIS A 117 11.54 10.60 3.54
CA HIS A 117 10.69 11.21 4.57
C HIS A 117 10.26 10.21 5.66
N CYS A 118 10.92 9.09 5.76
CA CYS A 118 10.74 8.11 6.83
C CYS A 118 11.94 8.05 7.75
N THR A 119 11.69 7.81 9.03
CA THR A 119 12.74 7.43 9.99
C THR A 119 12.86 5.92 10.00
N PRO A 120 14.08 5.34 9.84
CA PRO A 120 14.27 3.90 9.95
C PRO A 120 13.82 3.37 11.31
N ILE A 121 13.14 2.24 11.32
CA ILE A 121 12.72 1.54 12.53
C ILE A 121 13.06 0.06 12.42
N SER A 122 12.99 -0.66 13.56
CA SER A 122 13.09 -2.12 13.54
C SER A 122 11.74 -2.74 13.15
N TRP A 123 11.77 -3.95 12.60
CA TRP A 123 10.55 -4.71 12.29
C TRP A 123 9.70 -4.96 13.55
N SER A 124 10.34 -5.13 14.70
CA SER A 124 9.62 -5.31 15.96
C SER A 124 8.87 -4.07 16.43
N ALA A 125 9.27 -2.88 15.97
CA ALA A 125 8.60 -1.62 16.27
C ALA A 125 7.52 -1.25 15.26
N ALA A 126 7.30 -2.07 14.24
CA ALA A 126 6.35 -1.80 13.15
C ALA A 126 4.93 -1.60 13.67
N GLN A 127 4.27 -0.57 13.17
CA GLN A 127 2.87 -0.27 13.46
C GLN A 127 2.11 0.02 12.15
N PRO A 128 0.79 -0.20 12.11
CA PRO A 128 -0.01 0.12 10.93
C PRO A 128 0.24 1.55 10.43
N GLY A 129 0.51 1.69 9.14
CA GLY A 129 0.85 2.96 8.51
C GLY A 129 2.35 3.18 8.32
N ASP A 130 3.22 2.37 8.91
CA ASP A 130 4.64 2.41 8.57
C ASP A 130 4.84 1.87 7.14
N LEU A 131 5.86 2.36 6.44
CA LEU A 131 6.12 2.00 5.05
C LEU A 131 7.23 0.97 4.94
N VAL A 132 7.07 0.06 4.00
CA VAL A 132 8.07 -0.98 3.69
C VAL A 132 8.56 -0.82 2.26
N PHE A 133 9.84 -1.15 2.03
CA PHE A 133 10.51 -0.89 0.76
C PHE A 133 11.29 -2.10 0.28
N TYR A 134 11.30 -2.28 -1.04
CA TYR A 134 12.23 -3.19 -1.73
C TYR A 134 13.64 -2.56 -1.79
N PRO A 135 14.69 -3.37 -1.99
CA PRO A 135 16.03 -2.85 -2.21
C PRO A 135 16.05 -1.82 -3.37
N GLY A 136 16.80 -0.74 -3.19
CA GLY A 136 16.90 0.34 -4.19
C GLY A 136 15.61 1.14 -4.37
N ASP A 137 14.68 1.03 -3.44
CA ASP A 137 13.38 1.73 -3.48
C ASP A 137 12.57 1.43 -4.75
N SER A 138 12.73 0.23 -5.31
CA SER A 138 12.01 -0.19 -6.51
C SER A 138 10.52 -0.45 -6.27
N HIS A 139 10.09 -0.56 -5.00
CA HIS A 139 8.71 -0.82 -4.64
C HIS A 139 8.45 -0.38 -3.20
N VAL A 140 7.22 0.02 -2.89
CA VAL A 140 6.77 0.44 -1.57
C VAL A 140 5.43 -0.18 -1.24
N GLY A 141 5.22 -0.46 0.03
CA GLY A 141 3.94 -0.93 0.58
C GLY A 141 3.67 -0.32 1.95
N ILE A 142 2.47 -0.55 2.44
CA ILE A 142 2.01 -0.10 3.75
C ILE A 142 1.90 -1.31 4.67
N PHE A 143 2.64 -1.28 5.77
CA PHE A 143 2.47 -2.25 6.85
C PHE A 143 1.10 -2.00 7.52
N VAL A 144 0.28 -3.04 7.66
CA VAL A 144 -1.06 -2.91 8.22
C VAL A 144 -1.29 -3.75 9.48
N GLY A 145 -0.29 -4.52 9.90
CA GLY A 145 -0.38 -5.35 11.08
C GLY A 145 0.40 -6.64 10.95
N LYS A 146 0.11 -7.59 11.82
CA LYS A 146 0.70 -8.92 11.82
C LYS A 146 -0.40 -9.97 11.87
N ASP A 147 -0.12 -11.14 11.31
CA ASP A 147 -0.99 -12.30 11.48
C ASP A 147 -0.82 -12.94 12.87
N GLU A 148 -1.53 -14.04 13.14
CA GLU A 148 -1.47 -14.75 14.42
C GLU A 148 -0.08 -15.30 14.72
N ASN A 149 0.75 -15.55 13.71
CA ASN A 149 2.12 -16.02 13.86
C ASN A 149 3.13 -14.89 14.01
N GLY A 150 2.68 -13.64 14.06
CA GLY A 150 3.54 -12.47 14.14
C GLY A 150 4.18 -12.08 12.80
N SER A 151 3.75 -12.66 11.69
CA SER A 151 4.27 -12.33 10.35
C SER A 151 3.66 -11.04 9.84
N PRO A 152 4.48 -10.13 9.27
CA PRO A 152 3.97 -8.86 8.75
C PRO A 152 2.96 -9.02 7.63
N LEU A 153 1.97 -8.13 7.63
CA LEU A 153 0.95 -7.98 6.60
C LEU A 153 1.14 -6.64 5.90
N ILE A 154 1.26 -6.68 4.58
CA ILE A 154 1.56 -5.52 3.74
C ILE A 154 0.47 -5.36 2.68
N ILE A 155 -0.06 -4.15 2.54
CA ILE A 155 -0.92 -3.79 1.39
C ILE A 155 -0.12 -2.92 0.43
N HIS A 156 -0.13 -3.29 -0.83
CA HIS A 156 0.61 -2.58 -1.86
C HIS A 156 -0.04 -2.73 -3.24
N CYS A 157 0.22 -1.78 -4.13
CA CYS A 157 -0.21 -1.84 -5.52
C CYS A 157 0.94 -2.39 -6.35
N ALA A 158 0.77 -3.59 -6.90
CA ALA A 158 1.83 -4.33 -7.56
C ALA A 158 1.57 -4.57 -9.05
N SER A 159 2.59 -4.34 -9.87
CA SER A 159 2.51 -4.55 -11.33
C SER A 159 2.35 -6.01 -11.71
N SER A 160 2.98 -6.93 -10.97
CA SER A 160 2.92 -8.36 -11.25
C SER A 160 1.51 -8.93 -11.18
N GLN A 161 0.69 -8.42 -10.26
CA GLN A 161 -0.70 -8.84 -10.08
C GLN A 161 -1.70 -7.84 -10.66
N ASN A 162 -1.21 -6.71 -11.14
CA ASN A 162 -2.04 -5.63 -11.71
C ASN A 162 -3.16 -5.20 -10.76
N ASN A 163 -2.84 -5.03 -9.48
CA ASN A 163 -3.85 -4.71 -8.48
C ASN A 163 -3.26 -4.27 -7.15
N VAL A 164 -4.12 -3.77 -6.28
CA VAL A 164 -3.85 -3.59 -4.85
C VAL A 164 -4.10 -4.92 -4.14
N LEU A 165 -3.11 -5.41 -3.41
CA LEU A 165 -3.16 -6.72 -2.76
C LEU A 165 -2.56 -6.70 -1.36
N LEU A 166 -2.96 -7.68 -0.56
CA LEU A 166 -2.40 -7.97 0.75
C LEU A 166 -1.44 -9.16 0.63
N THR A 167 -0.21 -8.98 1.11
CA THR A 167 0.81 -10.04 1.10
C THR A 167 1.55 -10.08 2.43
N GLY A 168 2.45 -11.07 2.57
CA GLY A 168 3.53 -11.02 3.56
C GLY A 168 4.67 -10.11 3.11
N LEU A 169 5.84 -10.27 3.73
CA LEU A 169 7.02 -9.45 3.44
C LEU A 169 7.53 -9.59 2.00
N GLN A 170 7.50 -10.79 1.44
CA GLN A 170 8.03 -11.08 0.11
C GLN A 170 9.40 -10.44 -0.15
N GLY A 171 9.51 -9.43 -0.97
CA GLY A 171 10.75 -8.74 -1.29
C GLY A 171 11.04 -7.48 -0.49
N PHE A 172 10.18 -7.14 0.48
CA PHE A 172 10.40 -5.96 1.32
C PHE A 172 11.50 -6.22 2.33
N THR A 173 12.53 -5.38 2.33
CA THR A 173 13.74 -5.55 3.14
C THR A 173 13.98 -4.46 4.17
N SER A 174 13.31 -3.31 4.04
CA SER A 174 13.43 -2.22 4.99
C SER A 174 12.07 -1.64 5.37
N ILE A 175 12.02 -1.04 6.54
CA ILE A 175 10.82 -0.41 7.07
C ILE A 175 11.17 0.95 7.65
N GLY A 176 10.30 1.94 7.42
CA GLY A 176 10.46 3.28 7.94
C GLY A 176 9.14 3.86 8.42
N ARG A 177 9.25 4.77 9.38
CA ARG A 177 8.11 5.51 9.93
C ARG A 177 7.97 6.83 9.24
N PRO A 178 6.83 7.09 8.56
CA PRO A 178 6.59 8.38 7.94
C PRO A 178 6.65 9.54 8.94
N ASP A 179 7.05 10.70 8.45
CA ASP A 179 7.24 11.91 9.26
C ASP A 179 5.93 12.51 9.83
N CYS A 180 4.78 11.94 9.47
CA CYS A 180 3.49 12.31 10.06
C CYS A 180 3.12 11.51 11.34
N PHE A 181 3.98 10.59 11.79
CA PHE A 181 3.77 9.79 13.00
C PHE A 181 4.81 10.02 14.09
#